data_23a039db4023b048a4d715b9f22a88c8
#
_entry.id   23a039db4023b048a4d715b9f22a88c8
#
_cell.length_a   1.000
_cell.length_b   1.000
_cell.length_c   1.000
_cell.angle_alpha   90.00
_cell.angle_beta   90.00
_cell.angle_gamma   90.00
#
_symmetry.space_group_name_H-M   'P 1'
#
loop_
_entity.id
_entity.type
_entity.pdbx_description
1 polymer ?
#
loop_
_entity_poly.entity_id
_entity_poly.type
_entity_poly.pdbx_seq_one_letter_code
_entity_poly.pdbx_strand_id
1 'polypeptide(L)'
;MAHVIAVAGKGGVGKTTLCGMLIQYLCEKGKGPILAVDADANSNLNEVLGVEVETTLGDVREEIARAELASENPIPAGMSKADYAERRFEDALVEDDDFDLLVMGRTQGKGCYCFVTGLLQTQLAKYQNNYPYIVVDLSLIHI
;
A
#
# COMPACT_ATOMS: atom_id res chain seq x y z
N MET A 1 -18.46 4.73 -5.74
CA MET A 1 -17.83 4.63 -4.41
C MET A 1 -17.41 3.19 -4.16
N ALA A 2 -16.18 2.99 -3.75
CA ALA A 2 -15.64 1.65 -3.52
C ALA A 2 -16.20 1.02 -2.23
N HIS A 3 -16.38 -0.30 -2.26
CA HIS A 3 -16.57 -1.08 -1.04
C HIS A 3 -15.20 -1.35 -0.44
N VAL A 4 -14.95 -0.81 0.75
CA VAL A 4 -13.70 -1.01 1.49
C VAL A 4 -13.90 -2.10 2.53
N ILE A 5 -13.13 -3.17 2.43
CA ILE A 5 -13.15 -4.30 3.35
C ILE A 5 -11.80 -4.34 4.07
N ALA A 6 -11.81 -4.08 5.37
CA ALA A 6 -10.60 -4.18 6.19
C ALA A 6 -10.63 -5.49 6.97
N VAL A 7 -9.57 -6.28 6.84
CA VAL A 7 -9.36 -7.50 7.61
C VAL A 7 -8.32 -7.20 8.67
N ALA A 8 -8.73 -7.18 9.93
CA ALA A 8 -7.89 -6.83 11.06
C ALA A 8 -7.74 -8.02 12.01
N GLY A 9 -6.59 -8.11 12.66
CA GLY A 9 -6.33 -9.17 13.61
C GLY A 9 -4.87 -9.26 14.01
N LYS A 10 -4.58 -10.14 14.94
CA LYS A 10 -3.20 -10.44 15.34
C LYS A 10 -2.50 -11.25 14.27
N GLY A 11 -1.18 -11.09 14.16
CA GLY A 11 -0.35 -11.97 13.35
C GLY A 11 -0.48 -13.43 13.78
N GLY A 12 -0.38 -14.36 12.85
CA GLY A 12 -0.44 -15.79 13.09
C GLY A 12 -1.84 -16.41 13.18
N VAL A 13 -2.90 -15.63 12.99
CA VAL A 13 -4.29 -16.15 13.01
C VAL A 13 -4.84 -16.42 11.59
N GLY A 14 -3.99 -16.37 10.56
CA GLY A 14 -4.41 -16.60 9.18
C GLY A 14 -5.03 -15.39 8.48
N LYS A 15 -4.87 -14.21 9.04
CA LYS A 15 -5.42 -12.96 8.51
C LYS A 15 -4.99 -12.69 7.06
N THR A 16 -3.71 -12.78 6.77
CA THR A 16 -3.15 -12.53 5.42
C THR A 16 -3.63 -13.57 4.41
N THR A 17 -3.70 -14.83 4.82
CA THR A 17 -4.27 -15.90 3.99
C THR A 17 -5.73 -15.63 3.67
N LEU A 18 -6.52 -15.22 4.66
CA LEU A 18 -7.92 -14.86 4.47
C LEU A 18 -8.07 -13.67 3.50
N CYS A 19 -7.22 -12.66 3.64
CA CYS A 19 -7.19 -11.54 2.69
C CYS A 19 -6.94 -12.00 1.27
N GLY A 20 -5.93 -12.85 1.06
CA GLY A 20 -5.62 -13.39 -0.25
C GLY A 20 -6.77 -14.19 -0.85
N MET A 21 -7.42 -15.02 -0.04
CA MET A 21 -8.60 -15.79 -0.47
C MET A 21 -9.76 -14.89 -0.85
N LEU A 22 -10.02 -13.83 -0.09
CA LEU A 22 -11.07 -12.85 -0.39
C LEU A 22 -10.81 -12.13 -1.70
N ILE A 23 -9.58 -11.69 -1.93
CA ILE A 23 -9.18 -11.02 -3.17
C ILE A 23 -9.38 -11.95 -4.36
N GLN A 24 -8.91 -13.20 -4.27
CA GLN A 24 -9.10 -14.20 -5.31
C GLN A 24 -10.59 -14.47 -5.58
N TYR A 25 -11.39 -14.59 -4.55
CA TYR A 25 -12.84 -14.78 -4.67
C TYR A 25 -13.49 -13.63 -5.43
N LEU A 26 -13.17 -12.38 -5.08
CA LEU A 26 -13.71 -11.19 -5.76
C LEU A 26 -13.27 -11.13 -7.22
N CYS A 27 -12.04 -11.50 -7.52
CA CYS A 27 -11.55 -11.58 -8.90
C CYS A 27 -12.29 -12.65 -9.72
N GLU A 28 -12.49 -13.84 -9.15
CA GLU A 28 -13.22 -14.93 -9.79
C GLU A 28 -14.69 -14.58 -10.05
N LYS A 29 -15.29 -13.76 -9.19
CA LYS A 29 -16.68 -13.30 -9.36
C LYS A 29 -16.82 -12.10 -10.31
N GLY A 30 -15.73 -11.69 -10.95
CA GLY A 30 -15.75 -10.56 -11.89
C GLY A 30 -16.00 -9.21 -11.23
N LYS A 31 -15.63 -9.06 -9.97
CA LYS A 31 -15.82 -7.82 -9.20
C LYS A 31 -14.65 -6.83 -9.34
N GLY A 32 -13.64 -7.21 -10.16
CA GLY A 32 -12.48 -6.37 -10.38
C GLY A 32 -12.71 -5.12 -11.22
N PRO A 33 -11.69 -4.26 -11.31
CA PRO A 33 -10.40 -4.42 -10.65
C PRO A 33 -10.49 -4.25 -9.12
N ILE A 34 -9.66 -5.00 -8.41
CA ILE A 34 -9.57 -4.96 -6.95
C ILE A 34 -8.28 -4.26 -6.54
N LEU A 35 -8.35 -3.32 -5.60
CA LEU A 35 -7.15 -2.79 -4.97
C LEU A 35 -6.89 -3.56 -3.67
N ALA A 36 -5.79 -4.29 -3.64
CA ALA A 36 -5.30 -4.95 -2.45
C ALA A 36 -4.31 -4.03 -1.74
N VAL A 37 -4.47 -3.87 -0.44
CA VAL A 37 -3.57 -3.02 0.36
C VAL A 37 -3.01 -3.85 1.51
N ASP A 38 -1.69 -4.00 1.52
CA ASP A 38 -0.98 -4.60 2.65
C ASP A 38 -0.55 -3.48 3.60
N ALA A 39 -1.36 -3.26 4.62
CA ALA A 39 -1.14 -2.24 5.66
C ALA A 39 -0.62 -2.83 6.97
N ASP A 40 0.00 -3.99 6.91
CA ASP A 40 0.63 -4.66 8.05
C ASP A 40 2.12 -4.88 7.75
N ALA A 41 3.00 -4.22 8.50
CA ALA A 41 4.44 -4.33 8.32
C ALA A 41 4.98 -5.77 8.48
N ASN A 42 4.23 -6.65 9.10
CA ASN A 42 4.62 -8.04 9.36
C ASN A 42 3.92 -9.04 8.43
N SER A 43 3.03 -8.57 7.54
CA SER A 43 2.37 -9.47 6.60
C SER A 43 3.10 -9.52 5.26
N ASN A 44 2.81 -10.57 4.51
CA ASN A 44 3.37 -10.82 3.18
C ASN A 44 2.23 -11.13 2.21
N LEU A 45 1.32 -10.19 2.04
CA LEU A 45 0.17 -10.36 1.16
C LEU A 45 0.60 -10.63 -0.29
N ASN A 46 1.70 -10.04 -0.72
CA ASN A 46 2.29 -10.29 -2.03
C ASN A 46 2.65 -11.76 -2.25
N GLU A 47 3.15 -12.45 -1.25
CA GLU A 47 3.47 -13.88 -1.36
C GLU A 47 2.20 -14.72 -1.54
N VAL A 48 1.15 -14.40 -0.80
CA VAL A 48 -0.15 -15.09 -0.91
C VAL A 48 -0.77 -14.86 -2.29
N LEU A 49 -0.62 -13.66 -2.84
CA LEU A 49 -1.14 -13.30 -4.16
C LEU A 49 -0.21 -13.74 -5.32
N GLY A 50 1.01 -14.17 -5.01
CA GLY A 50 1.96 -14.66 -6.01
C GLY A 50 2.59 -13.57 -6.87
N VAL A 51 2.74 -12.37 -6.35
CA VAL A 51 3.36 -11.24 -7.05
C VAL A 51 4.60 -10.72 -6.34
N GLU A 52 5.51 -10.12 -7.08
CA GLU A 52 6.70 -9.48 -6.53
C GLU A 52 6.44 -7.99 -6.29
N VAL A 53 7.01 -7.47 -5.21
CA VAL A 53 6.93 -6.06 -4.84
C VAL A 53 8.33 -5.48 -4.84
N GLU A 54 8.59 -4.53 -5.72
CA GLU A 54 9.89 -3.86 -5.83
C GLU A 54 9.99 -2.67 -4.88
N THR A 55 8.90 -1.93 -4.72
CA THR A 55 8.87 -0.69 -3.94
C THR A 55 7.68 -0.68 -3.00
N THR A 56 7.92 -0.39 -1.72
CA THR A 56 6.86 -0.18 -0.73
C THR A 56 6.70 1.32 -0.44
N LEU A 57 5.61 1.69 0.22
CA LEU A 57 5.42 3.06 0.67
C LEU A 57 6.48 3.48 1.69
N GLY A 58 6.94 2.53 2.51
CA GLY A 58 8.06 2.75 3.44
C GLY A 58 9.36 3.07 2.72
N ASP A 59 9.64 2.39 1.61
CA ASP A 59 10.82 2.68 0.77
C ASP A 59 10.77 4.10 0.21
N VAL A 60 9.61 4.54 -0.27
CA VAL A 60 9.42 5.90 -0.78
C VAL A 60 9.65 6.93 0.33
N ARG A 61 9.14 6.66 1.53
CA ARG A 61 9.35 7.52 2.69
C ARG A 61 10.83 7.65 3.04
N GLU A 62 11.57 6.54 3.05
CA GLU A 62 13.01 6.53 3.32
C GLU A 62 13.80 7.28 2.23
N GLU A 63 13.41 7.13 0.98
CA GLU A 63 14.00 7.86 -0.15
C GLU A 63 13.85 9.38 0.03
N ILE A 64 12.65 9.84 0.39
CA ILE A 64 12.37 11.26 0.63
C ILE A 64 13.16 11.77 1.82
N ALA A 65 13.24 11.01 2.91
CA ALA A 65 14.00 11.39 4.09
C ALA A 65 15.51 11.53 3.79
N ARG A 66 16.05 10.61 3.00
CA ARG A 66 17.46 10.70 2.56
C ARG A 66 17.71 11.90 1.67
N ALA A 67 16.77 12.23 0.80
CA ALA A 67 16.85 13.39 -0.07
C ALA A 67 16.94 14.71 0.73
N GLU A 68 16.25 14.79 1.86
CA GLU A 68 16.29 15.95 2.73
C GLU A 68 17.65 16.16 3.41
N LEU A 69 18.37 15.06 3.66
CA LEU A 69 19.66 15.07 4.36
C LEU A 69 20.86 15.09 3.40
N ALA A 70 20.66 14.75 2.15
CA ALA A 70 21.74 14.62 1.17
C ALA A 70 22.00 15.92 0.43
N SER A 71 23.25 16.09 -0.04
CA SER A 71 23.61 17.19 -0.93
C SER A 71 23.04 17.06 -2.34
N GLU A 72 22.60 15.84 -2.70
CA GLU A 72 21.92 15.55 -3.96
C GLU A 72 20.45 15.29 -3.70
N ASN A 73 19.60 16.14 -4.25
CA ASN A 73 18.16 16.02 -4.11
C ASN A 73 17.61 15.34 -5.38
N PRO A 74 16.98 14.13 -5.26
CA PRO A 74 16.40 13.43 -6.40
C PRO A 74 15.13 14.12 -6.94
N ILE A 75 14.57 15.08 -6.21
CA ILE A 75 13.35 15.76 -6.63
C ILE A 75 13.68 16.70 -7.80
N PRO A 76 13.04 16.55 -8.97
CA PRO A 76 13.29 17.43 -10.12
C PRO A 76 13.01 18.88 -9.80
N ALA A 77 13.78 19.77 -10.42
CA ALA A 77 13.59 21.21 -10.28
C ALA A 77 12.16 21.60 -10.70
N GLY A 78 11.51 22.43 -9.89
CA GLY A 78 10.13 22.87 -10.15
C GLY A 78 9.05 21.91 -9.67
N MET A 79 9.41 20.76 -9.12
CA MET A 79 8.47 19.80 -8.54
C MET A 79 8.44 19.95 -7.02
N SER A 80 7.25 19.97 -6.44
CA SER A 80 7.12 19.97 -4.98
C SER A 80 7.43 18.59 -4.42
N LYS A 81 7.81 18.55 -3.14
CA LYS A 81 8.03 17.29 -2.42
C LYS A 81 6.77 16.42 -2.41
N ALA A 82 5.60 17.04 -2.26
CA ALA A 82 4.32 16.33 -2.27
C ALA A 82 4.04 15.70 -3.64
N ASP A 83 4.29 16.42 -4.73
CA ASP A 83 4.11 15.90 -6.09
C ASP A 83 5.08 14.76 -6.40
N TYR A 84 6.31 14.87 -5.94
CA TYR A 84 7.30 13.81 -6.08
C TYR A 84 6.89 12.55 -5.32
N ALA A 85 6.44 12.71 -4.07
CA ALA A 85 5.95 11.61 -3.26
C ALA A 85 4.76 10.91 -3.93
N GLU A 86 3.82 11.66 -4.48
CA GLU A 86 2.66 11.11 -5.17
C GLU A 86 3.06 10.28 -6.38
N ARG A 87 4.00 10.75 -7.19
CA ARG A 87 4.54 9.98 -8.32
C ARG A 87 5.20 8.68 -7.87
N ARG A 88 6.00 8.73 -6.81
CA ARG A 88 6.67 7.55 -6.28
C ARG A 88 5.66 6.56 -5.71
N PHE A 89 4.53 7.00 -5.17
CA PHE A 89 3.47 6.10 -4.72
C PHE A 89 2.77 5.42 -5.88
N GLU A 90 2.56 6.10 -6.98
CA GLU A 90 2.04 5.49 -8.21
C GLU A 90 3.01 4.41 -8.71
N ASP A 91 4.32 4.66 -8.65
CA ASP A 91 5.35 3.68 -9.02
C ASP A 91 5.37 2.47 -8.06
N ALA A 92 4.95 2.64 -6.81
CA ALA A 92 4.87 1.57 -5.83
C ALA A 92 3.69 0.62 -6.06
N LEU A 93 2.70 1.05 -6.83
CA LEU A 93 1.54 0.22 -7.15
C LEU A 93 1.95 -0.94 -8.08
N VAL A 94 1.71 -2.16 -7.62
CA VAL A 94 1.94 -3.36 -8.46
C VAL A 94 0.65 -3.65 -9.23
N GLU A 95 0.74 -3.60 -10.54
CA GLU A 95 -0.40 -3.90 -11.40
C GLU A 95 -0.36 -5.35 -11.87
N ASP A 96 -1.43 -6.08 -11.63
CA ASP A 96 -1.64 -7.43 -12.13
C ASP A 96 -2.95 -7.48 -12.94
N ASP A 97 -3.28 -8.62 -13.54
CA ASP A 97 -4.42 -8.72 -14.48
C ASP A 97 -5.76 -8.37 -13.84
N ASP A 98 -6.03 -8.87 -12.64
CA ASP A 98 -7.34 -8.75 -11.98
C ASP A 98 -7.31 -7.88 -10.72
N PHE A 99 -6.14 -7.58 -10.21
CA PHE A 99 -5.98 -6.75 -9.02
C PHE A 99 -4.71 -5.92 -9.11
N ASP A 100 -4.67 -4.85 -8.33
CA ASP A 100 -3.49 -4.06 -8.08
C ASP A 100 -3.13 -4.16 -6.59
N LEU A 101 -1.85 -4.12 -6.26
CA LEU A 101 -1.36 -4.27 -4.89
C LEU A 101 -0.54 -3.06 -4.47
N LEU A 102 -0.85 -2.52 -3.31
CA LEU A 102 -0.09 -1.47 -2.65
C LEU A 102 0.40 -1.98 -1.30
N VAL A 103 1.70 -1.92 -1.06
CA VAL A 103 2.32 -2.44 0.16
C VAL A 103 2.87 -1.28 0.98
N MET A 104 2.44 -1.19 2.24
CA MET A 104 2.96 -0.20 3.17
C MET A 104 4.43 -0.46 3.51
N GLY A 105 4.79 -1.71 3.74
CA GLY A 105 6.15 -2.09 4.09
C GLY A 105 6.55 -1.71 5.51
N ARG A 106 7.84 -1.84 5.80
CA ARG A 106 8.42 -1.47 7.08
C ARG A 106 9.09 -0.12 6.98
N THR A 107 8.98 0.67 8.03
CA THR A 107 9.69 1.94 8.16
C THR A 107 10.54 1.90 9.43
N GLN A 108 11.66 2.60 9.41
CA GLN A 108 12.53 2.73 10.57
C GLN A 108 12.33 4.08 11.24
N GLY A 109 12.37 4.09 12.56
CA GLY A 109 12.27 5.29 13.36
C GLY A 109 10.88 5.60 13.91
N LYS A 110 10.85 6.46 14.90
CA LYS A 110 9.60 6.90 15.55
C LYS A 110 8.83 7.83 14.62
N GLY A 111 7.52 7.63 14.56
CA GLY A 111 6.63 8.48 13.76
C GLY A 111 6.54 8.12 12.27
N CYS A 112 7.38 7.21 11.79
CA CYS A 112 7.36 6.81 10.38
C CYS A 112 6.05 6.12 9.99
N TYR A 113 5.47 5.32 10.87
CA TYR A 113 4.18 4.67 10.62
C TYR A 113 3.04 5.66 10.48
N CYS A 114 3.02 6.72 11.31
CA CYS A 114 2.00 7.77 11.22
C CYS A 114 2.07 8.48 9.87
N PHE A 115 3.26 8.77 9.39
CA PHE A 115 3.47 9.40 8.09
C PHE A 115 2.98 8.50 6.95
N VAL A 116 3.41 7.24 6.93
CA VAL A 116 3.02 6.27 5.90
C VAL A 116 1.52 6.00 5.94
N THR A 117 0.94 5.89 7.14
CA THR A 117 -0.50 5.72 7.31
C THR A 117 -1.28 6.91 6.75
N GLY A 118 -0.83 8.13 7.02
CA GLY A 118 -1.44 9.34 6.47
C GLY A 118 -1.38 9.38 4.94
N LEU A 119 -0.26 9.00 4.37
CA LEU A 119 -0.10 8.90 2.92
C LEU A 119 -1.01 7.81 2.33
N LEU A 120 -1.09 6.67 2.99
CA LEU A 120 -1.98 5.57 2.57
C LEU A 120 -3.43 6.02 2.57
N GLN A 121 -3.88 6.71 3.61
CA GLN A 121 -5.23 7.25 3.69
C GLN A 121 -5.53 8.22 2.54
N THR A 122 -4.59 9.09 2.21
CA THR A 122 -4.72 10.03 1.09
C THR A 122 -4.83 9.28 -0.24
N GLN A 123 -3.99 8.27 -0.45
CA GLN A 123 -4.04 7.46 -1.66
C GLN A 123 -5.34 6.65 -1.76
N LEU A 124 -5.82 6.07 -0.66
CA LEU A 124 -7.09 5.35 -0.65
C LEU A 124 -8.26 6.25 -0.99
N ALA A 125 -8.29 7.48 -0.48
CA ALA A 125 -9.31 8.46 -0.83
C ALA A 125 -9.29 8.78 -2.32
N LYS A 126 -8.10 8.89 -2.92
CA LYS A 126 -7.92 9.12 -4.35
C LYS A 126 -8.39 7.94 -5.20
N TYR A 127 -8.11 6.71 -4.77
CA TYR A 127 -8.41 5.50 -5.52
C TYR A 127 -9.85 4.99 -5.36
N GLN A 128 -10.64 5.53 -4.44
CA GLN A 128 -12.02 5.08 -4.20
C GLN A 128 -12.91 5.10 -5.43
N ASN A 129 -12.63 5.98 -6.38
CA ASN A 129 -13.42 6.08 -7.61
C ASN A 129 -12.91 5.16 -8.73
N ASN A 130 -11.72 4.57 -8.57
CA ASN A 130 -11.08 3.77 -9.60
C ASN A 130 -11.28 2.26 -9.41
N TYR A 131 -11.68 1.84 -8.20
CA TYR A 131 -11.83 0.43 -7.85
C TYR A 131 -13.19 0.19 -7.21
N PRO A 132 -13.96 -0.81 -7.69
CA PRO A 132 -15.21 -1.18 -7.03
C PRO A 132 -15.01 -1.80 -5.64
N TYR A 133 -13.87 -2.45 -5.42
CA TYR A 133 -13.52 -3.06 -4.13
C TYR A 133 -12.09 -2.73 -3.75
N ILE A 134 -11.89 -2.39 -2.49
CA ILE A 134 -10.58 -2.20 -1.86
C ILE A 134 -10.51 -3.14 -0.66
N VAL A 135 -9.53 -4.03 -0.63
CA VAL A 135 -9.33 -4.98 0.47
C VAL A 135 -8.05 -4.63 1.21
N VAL A 136 -8.15 -4.35 2.49
CA VAL A 136 -7.02 -3.90 3.32
C VAL A 136 -6.67 -4.98 4.35
N ASP A 137 -5.42 -5.44 4.33
CA ASP A 137 -4.84 -6.27 5.39
C ASP A 137 -4.25 -5.34 6.44
N LEU A 138 -4.94 -5.20 7.57
CA LEU A 138 -4.67 -4.16 8.56
C LEU A 138 -4.14 -4.76 9.85
N SER A 139 -3.02 -4.24 10.35
CA SER A 139 -2.52 -4.62 11.65
C SER A 139 -3.32 -3.95 12.78
N LEU A 140 -3.35 -4.57 13.97
CA LEU A 140 -4.02 -3.99 15.15
C LEU A 140 -3.42 -2.66 15.60
N ILE A 141 -2.15 -2.41 15.27
CA ILE A 141 -1.45 -1.18 15.62
C ILE A 141 -2.04 0.02 14.87
N HIS A 142 -2.68 -0.20 13.73
CA HIS A 142 -3.20 0.85 12.84
C HIS A 142 -4.72 0.99 12.86
N ILE A 143 -5.39 0.29 13.75
CA ILE A 143 -6.85 0.40 13.91
C ILE A 143 -7.23 1.73 14.59
#